data_80f917e5bc1192fb4e267110e1fedb7c
#
_entry.id   80f917e5bc1192fb4e267110e1fedb7c
#
_cell.length_a   1.000
_cell.length_b   1.000
_cell.length_c   1.000
_cell.angle_alpha   90.00
_cell.angle_beta   90.00
_cell.angle_gamma   90.00
#
_symmetry.space_group_name_H-M   'P 1'
#
loop_
_entity.id
_entity.type
_entity.pdbx_description
1 polymer ?
#
loop_
_entity_poly.entity_id
_entity_poly.type
_entity_poly.pdbx_seq_one_letter_code
_entity_poly.pdbx_strand_id
1 'polypeptide(L)'
;GMNSRLNIALREHNGLVYTAESTLTNYTDTSTWAIYFGCDPENIDKCLRIVRKELDKLMESPLNDRVFNAALKQIKGQIGVACDNFESYALDTAKAYLHYNKFEGMEDTFKHLKELTPSLLQEVAKEIFDAKGLNTLIFK
;
A
#
# COMPACT_ATOMS: atom_id res chain seq x y z
N GLY A 1 3.83 -0.81 7.02
CA GLY A 1 4.11 -1.30 8.37
C GLY A 1 5.21 -2.36 8.39
N MET A 2 5.78 -2.68 9.54
CA MET A 2 6.93 -3.61 9.68
C MET A 2 6.68 -5.00 9.10
N ASN A 3 5.44 -5.46 9.09
CA ASN A 3 5.03 -6.75 8.51
C ASN A 3 4.69 -6.69 7.01
N SER A 4 4.93 -5.56 6.34
CA SER A 4 4.71 -5.49 4.89
C SER A 4 5.72 -6.34 4.13
N ARG A 5 5.31 -6.86 2.96
CA ARG A 5 6.18 -7.70 2.11
C ARG A 5 7.49 -7.01 1.75
N LEU A 6 7.44 -5.71 1.45
CA LEU A 6 8.64 -4.93 1.12
C LEU A 6 9.58 -4.80 2.32
N ASN A 7 9.05 -4.50 3.51
CA ASN A 7 9.87 -4.44 4.72
C ASN A 7 10.53 -5.78 5.03
N ILE A 8 9.76 -6.86 4.96
CA ILE A 8 10.28 -8.21 5.16
C ILE A 8 11.37 -8.54 4.14
N ALA A 9 11.13 -8.26 2.85
CA ALA A 9 12.07 -8.59 1.79
C ALA A 9 13.34 -7.72 1.81
N LEU A 10 13.20 -6.41 2.03
CA LEU A 10 14.33 -5.47 1.96
C LEU A 10 15.10 -5.38 3.28
N ARG A 11 14.39 -5.34 4.40
CA ARG A 11 14.98 -5.11 5.72
C ARG A 11 15.23 -6.41 6.46
N GLU A 12 14.20 -7.21 6.74
CA GLU A 12 14.33 -8.37 7.61
C GLU A 12 15.17 -9.49 6.99
N HIS A 13 14.95 -9.80 5.71
CA HIS A 13 15.67 -10.88 5.04
C HIS A 13 17.03 -10.46 4.49
N ASN A 14 17.21 -9.21 4.11
CA ASN A 14 18.42 -8.77 3.41
C ASN A 14 19.20 -7.67 4.14
N GLY A 15 18.63 -6.99 5.13
CA GLY A 15 19.32 -5.93 5.88
C GLY A 15 19.77 -4.73 5.02
N LEU A 16 19.06 -4.45 3.91
CA LEU A 16 19.53 -3.50 2.90
C LEU A 16 19.02 -2.07 3.12
N VAL A 17 17.94 -1.92 3.88
CA VAL A 17 17.27 -0.64 4.03
C VAL A 17 16.99 -0.31 5.49
N TYR A 18 17.02 0.96 5.83
CA TYR A 18 16.62 1.46 7.14
C TYR A 18 15.10 1.58 7.25
N THR A 19 14.46 2.00 6.16
CA THR A 19 13.00 2.13 6.05
C THR A 19 12.55 1.73 4.66
N ALA A 20 11.35 1.18 4.56
CA ALA A 20 10.65 0.92 3.30
C ALA A 20 9.17 1.21 3.51
N GLU A 21 8.64 2.13 2.72
CA GLU A 21 7.26 2.59 2.80
C GLU A 21 6.58 2.52 1.45
N SER A 22 5.28 2.23 1.46
CA SER A 22 4.42 2.33 0.30
C SER A 22 3.30 3.29 0.63
N THR A 23 3.14 4.31 -0.18
CA THR A 23 2.17 5.38 0.01
C THR A 23 1.26 5.52 -1.20
N LEU A 24 0.00 5.83 -0.95
CA LEU A 24 -0.97 6.22 -1.96
C LEU A 24 -1.46 7.62 -1.62
N THR A 25 -1.27 8.56 -2.53
CA THR A 25 -1.78 9.93 -2.41
C THR A 25 -2.92 10.12 -3.40
N ASN A 26 -4.11 10.35 -2.86
CA ASN A 26 -5.32 10.57 -3.66
C ASN A 26 -5.55 12.07 -3.87
N TYR A 27 -5.87 12.41 -5.10
CA TYR A 27 -6.39 13.71 -5.52
C TYR A 27 -7.84 13.55 -6.00
N THR A 28 -8.50 14.62 -6.39
CA THR A 28 -9.91 14.58 -6.79
C THR A 28 -10.15 13.77 -8.07
N ASP A 29 -9.20 13.81 -8.99
CA ASP A 29 -9.29 13.28 -10.36
C ASP A 29 -8.20 12.25 -10.68
N THR A 30 -7.23 12.05 -9.79
CA THR A 30 -6.11 11.13 -10.00
C THR A 30 -5.55 10.63 -8.68
N SER A 31 -4.60 9.73 -8.73
CA SER A 31 -3.81 9.30 -7.58
C SER A 31 -2.39 8.96 -7.97
N THR A 32 -1.46 9.10 -7.02
CA THR A 32 -0.09 8.64 -7.16
C THR A 32 0.22 7.57 -6.13
N TRP A 33 0.81 6.50 -6.60
CA TRP A 33 1.35 5.45 -5.74
C TRP A 33 2.88 5.48 -5.80
N ALA A 34 3.52 5.38 -4.64
CA ALA A 34 4.98 5.41 -4.54
C ALA A 34 5.50 4.38 -3.54
N ILE A 35 6.68 3.84 -3.82
CA ILE A 35 7.53 3.14 -2.87
C ILE A 35 8.73 4.03 -2.58
N TYR A 36 8.97 4.28 -1.31
CA TYR A 36 10.16 4.97 -0.83
C TYR A 36 10.99 4.01 0.02
N PHE A 37 12.30 4.01 -0.18
CA PHE A 37 13.24 3.32 0.71
C PHE A 37 14.59 4.05 0.75
N GLY A 38 15.26 3.97 1.90
CA GLY A 38 16.62 4.48 2.09
C GLY A 38 17.60 3.32 2.24
N CYS A 39 18.65 3.32 1.43
CA CYS A 39 19.72 2.32 1.47
C CYS A 39 21.07 2.94 1.14
N ASP A 40 22.15 2.20 1.39
CA ASP A 40 23.47 2.59 0.94
C ASP A 40 23.56 2.60 -0.60
N PRO A 41 24.35 3.52 -1.19
CA PRO A 41 24.44 3.70 -2.65
C PRO A 41 24.78 2.40 -3.40
N GLU A 42 25.62 1.55 -2.85
CA GLU A 42 26.02 0.26 -3.43
C GLU A 42 24.87 -0.76 -3.50
N ASN A 43 23.82 -0.59 -2.69
CA ASN A 43 22.70 -1.51 -2.59
C ASN A 43 21.49 -1.10 -3.45
N ILE A 44 21.51 0.06 -4.11
CA ILE A 44 20.37 0.60 -4.87
C ILE A 44 19.83 -0.42 -5.87
N ASP A 45 20.69 -0.93 -6.75
CA ASP A 45 20.27 -1.86 -7.81
C ASP A 45 19.72 -3.18 -7.25
N LYS A 46 20.26 -3.64 -6.11
CA LYS A 46 19.76 -4.83 -5.44
C LYS A 46 18.39 -4.59 -4.84
N CYS A 47 18.19 -3.43 -4.21
CA CYS A 47 16.89 -3.04 -3.66
C CYS A 47 15.83 -2.92 -4.77
N LEU A 48 16.14 -2.25 -5.88
CA LEU A 48 15.22 -2.10 -7.01
C LEU A 48 14.80 -3.46 -7.59
N ARG A 49 15.74 -4.41 -7.73
CA ARG A 49 15.40 -5.78 -8.17
C ARG A 49 14.50 -6.52 -7.20
N ILE A 50 14.71 -6.36 -5.90
CA ILE A 50 13.86 -6.98 -4.87
C ILE A 50 12.47 -6.38 -4.91
N VAL A 51 12.36 -5.05 -4.99
CA VAL A 51 11.07 -4.36 -5.13
C VAL A 51 10.33 -4.89 -6.35
N ARG A 52 10.96 -4.90 -7.54
CA ARG A 52 10.35 -5.40 -8.76
C ARG A 52 9.85 -6.84 -8.58
N LYS A 53 10.67 -7.72 -8.03
CA LYS A 53 10.30 -9.11 -7.77
C LYS A 53 9.08 -9.26 -6.86
N GLU A 54 8.96 -8.42 -5.83
CA GLU A 54 7.78 -8.47 -4.95
C GLU A 54 6.51 -7.94 -5.63
N LEU A 55 6.63 -6.94 -6.52
CA LEU A 55 5.51 -6.47 -7.33
C LEU A 55 5.09 -7.52 -8.37
N ASP A 56 6.06 -8.16 -9.05
CA ASP A 56 5.79 -9.22 -10.03
C ASP A 56 5.01 -10.38 -9.39
N LYS A 57 5.37 -10.82 -8.19
CA LYS A 57 4.63 -11.86 -7.47
C LYS A 57 3.15 -11.52 -7.23
N LEU A 58 2.83 -10.22 -7.04
CA LEU A 58 1.45 -9.78 -6.85
C LEU A 58 0.66 -9.79 -8.16
N MET A 59 1.36 -9.62 -9.29
CA MET A 59 0.75 -9.67 -10.62
C MET A 59 0.61 -11.11 -11.16
N GLU A 60 1.57 -11.99 -10.84
CA GLU A 60 1.63 -13.35 -11.37
C GLU A 60 0.52 -14.25 -10.83
N SER A 61 0.19 -14.12 -9.54
CA SER A 61 -0.81 -14.99 -8.90
C SER A 61 -1.59 -14.26 -7.81
N PRO A 62 -2.88 -14.62 -7.62
CA PRO A 62 -3.66 -14.12 -6.50
C PRO A 62 -3.00 -14.49 -5.17
N LEU A 63 -3.19 -13.66 -4.16
CA LEU A 63 -2.79 -14.00 -2.80
C LEU A 63 -3.55 -15.23 -2.31
N ASN A 64 -2.87 -16.13 -1.58
CA ASN A 64 -3.60 -17.19 -0.89
C ASN A 64 -4.48 -16.62 0.23
N ASP A 65 -5.57 -17.32 0.55
CA ASP A 65 -6.59 -16.87 1.49
C ASP A 65 -6.02 -16.52 2.87
N ARG A 66 -5.03 -17.25 3.34
CA ARG A 66 -4.41 -17.00 4.64
C ARG A 66 -3.72 -15.63 4.69
N VAL A 67 -2.94 -15.30 3.66
CA VAL A 67 -2.21 -14.01 3.55
C VAL A 67 -3.21 -12.89 3.34
N PHE A 68 -4.19 -13.09 2.46
CA PHE A 68 -5.24 -12.13 2.19
C PHE A 68 -6.05 -11.77 3.44
N ASN A 69 -6.54 -12.78 4.16
CA ASN A 69 -7.32 -12.57 5.38
C ASN A 69 -6.49 -11.92 6.51
N ALA A 70 -5.20 -12.26 6.62
CA ALA A 70 -4.29 -11.60 7.56
C ALA A 70 -4.13 -10.12 7.24
N ALA A 71 -3.97 -9.76 5.96
CA ALA A 71 -3.89 -8.37 5.51
C ALA A 71 -5.19 -7.61 5.79
N LEU A 72 -6.35 -8.19 5.48
CA LEU A 72 -7.65 -7.59 5.79
C LEU A 72 -7.83 -7.34 7.29
N LYS A 73 -7.45 -8.30 8.13
CA LYS A 73 -7.53 -8.15 9.58
C LYS A 73 -6.63 -7.00 10.07
N GLN A 74 -5.42 -6.90 9.52
CA GLN A 74 -4.49 -5.82 9.86
C GLN A 74 -5.05 -4.45 9.45
N ILE A 75 -5.58 -4.30 8.23
CA ILE A 75 -6.17 -3.04 7.75
C ILE A 75 -7.36 -2.64 8.61
N LYS A 76 -8.27 -3.57 8.93
CA LYS A 76 -9.41 -3.31 9.82
C LYS A 76 -8.97 -2.80 11.20
N GLY A 77 -7.92 -3.40 11.77
CA GLY A 77 -7.35 -2.94 13.02
C GLY A 77 -6.76 -1.53 12.93
N GLN A 78 -6.04 -1.22 11.84
CA GLN A 78 -5.48 0.11 11.61
C GLN A 78 -6.55 1.18 11.43
N ILE A 79 -7.64 0.87 10.71
CA ILE A 79 -8.78 1.78 10.55
C ILE A 79 -9.43 2.05 11.90
N GLY A 80 -9.66 1.00 12.72
CA GLY A 80 -10.23 1.16 14.07
C GLY A 80 -9.39 2.10 14.93
N VAL A 81 -8.07 1.88 14.98
CA VAL A 81 -7.15 2.75 15.74
C VAL A 81 -7.12 4.19 15.18
N ALA A 82 -7.16 4.35 13.85
CA ALA A 82 -7.19 5.68 13.23
C ALA A 82 -8.47 6.45 13.58
N CYS A 83 -9.61 5.78 13.67
CA CYS A 83 -10.89 6.40 14.06
C CYS A 83 -10.93 6.83 15.53
N ASP A 84 -10.08 6.29 16.39
CA ASP A 84 -9.95 6.73 17.79
C ASP A 84 -9.29 8.12 17.90
N ASN A 85 -8.59 8.57 16.86
CA ASN A 85 -8.09 9.94 16.76
C ASN A 85 -9.17 10.83 16.13
N PHE A 86 -10.02 11.40 16.96
CA PHE A 86 -11.17 12.21 16.53
C PHE A 86 -10.78 13.43 15.69
N GLU A 87 -9.64 14.05 15.94
CA GLU A 87 -9.17 15.21 15.16
C GLU A 87 -8.84 14.80 13.71
N SER A 88 -8.03 13.77 13.54
CA SER A 88 -7.69 13.24 12.21
C SER A 88 -8.93 12.72 11.49
N TYR A 89 -9.80 12.00 12.18
CA TYR A 89 -11.05 11.49 11.63
C TYR A 89 -11.97 12.62 11.14
N ALA A 90 -12.12 13.70 11.92
CA ALA A 90 -12.93 14.84 11.53
C ALA A 90 -12.37 15.55 10.29
N LEU A 91 -11.03 15.74 10.23
CA LEU A 91 -10.37 16.34 9.07
C LEU A 91 -10.51 15.49 7.82
N ASP A 92 -10.33 14.19 7.90
CA ASP A 92 -10.45 13.28 6.76
C ASP A 92 -11.90 13.19 6.28
N THR A 93 -12.86 13.17 7.20
CA THR A 93 -14.29 13.25 6.88
C THR A 93 -14.66 14.55 6.17
N ALA A 94 -14.15 15.69 6.68
CA ALA A 94 -14.40 16.99 6.07
C ALA A 94 -13.81 17.09 4.66
N LYS A 95 -12.60 16.58 4.44
CA LYS A 95 -11.98 16.49 3.11
C LYS A 95 -12.80 15.63 2.17
N ALA A 96 -13.20 14.43 2.59
CA ALA A 96 -14.02 13.54 1.77
C ALA A 96 -15.35 14.19 1.40
N TYR A 97 -15.99 14.88 2.34
CA TYR A 97 -17.24 15.60 2.07
C TYR A 97 -17.06 16.76 1.07
N LEU A 98 -15.97 17.54 1.21
CA LEU A 98 -15.65 18.63 0.29
C LEU A 98 -15.39 18.15 -1.14
N HIS A 99 -14.70 17.00 -1.30
CA HIS A 99 -14.34 16.48 -2.61
C HIS A 99 -15.45 15.68 -3.28
N TYR A 100 -16.20 14.89 -2.52
CA TYR A 100 -17.12 13.90 -3.07
C TYR A 100 -18.59 14.16 -2.70
N ASN A 101 -18.87 15.18 -1.85
CA ASN A 101 -20.19 15.48 -1.29
C ASN A 101 -20.87 14.25 -0.68
N LYS A 102 -20.08 13.37 -0.08
CA LYS A 102 -20.52 12.13 0.58
C LYS A 102 -19.88 12.00 1.93
N PHE A 103 -20.64 11.47 2.87
CA PHE A 103 -20.14 11.01 4.15
C PHE A 103 -20.08 9.47 4.12
N GLU A 104 -18.89 8.94 4.32
CA GLU A 104 -18.68 7.50 4.49
C GLU A 104 -18.09 7.26 5.89
N GLY A 105 -18.82 6.54 6.71
CA GLY A 105 -18.36 6.17 8.03
C GLY A 105 -17.48 4.92 8.00
N MET A 106 -16.94 4.56 9.17
CA MET A 106 -16.14 3.35 9.35
C MET A 106 -16.86 2.06 8.89
N GLU A 107 -18.17 1.99 9.12
CA GLU A 107 -18.99 0.84 8.71
C GLU A 107 -19.05 0.69 7.18
N ASP A 108 -19.12 1.79 6.45
CA ASP A 108 -19.14 1.76 4.99
C ASP A 108 -17.76 1.33 4.44
N THR A 109 -16.69 1.82 5.03
CA THR A 109 -15.33 1.36 4.73
C THR A 109 -15.20 -0.16 4.99
N PHE A 110 -15.75 -0.67 6.07
CA PHE A 110 -15.73 -2.10 6.36
C PHE A 110 -16.59 -2.94 5.40
N LYS A 111 -17.68 -2.39 4.85
CA LYS A 111 -18.46 -3.04 3.78
C LYS A 111 -17.62 -3.18 2.53
N HIS A 112 -16.97 -2.09 2.07
CA HIS A 112 -16.08 -2.11 0.91
C HIS A 112 -14.92 -3.10 1.07
N LEU A 113 -14.33 -3.20 2.28
CA LEU A 113 -13.30 -4.19 2.55
C LEU A 113 -13.79 -5.65 2.43
N LYS A 114 -15.07 -5.92 2.64
CA LYS A 114 -15.65 -7.27 2.47
C LYS A 114 -15.84 -7.66 1.01
N GLU A 115 -15.91 -6.70 0.11
CA GLU A 115 -16.06 -6.90 -1.33
C GLU A 115 -14.73 -7.25 -2.01
N LEU A 116 -13.61 -7.00 -1.32
CA LEU A 116 -12.28 -7.31 -1.84
C LEU A 116 -12.07 -8.82 -1.93
N THR A 117 -11.43 -9.23 -3.02
CA THR A 117 -11.02 -10.62 -3.26
C THR A 117 -9.55 -10.69 -3.66
N PRO A 118 -8.85 -11.82 -3.48
CA PRO A 118 -7.50 -12.01 -3.98
C PRO A 118 -7.36 -11.75 -5.49
N SER A 119 -8.37 -12.15 -6.28
CA SER A 119 -8.38 -11.94 -7.73
C SER A 119 -8.48 -10.46 -8.10
N LEU A 120 -9.36 -9.70 -7.43
CA LEU A 120 -9.49 -8.26 -7.64
C LEU A 120 -8.18 -7.53 -7.31
N LEU A 121 -7.51 -7.91 -6.21
CA LEU A 121 -6.21 -7.34 -5.88
C LEU A 121 -5.15 -7.64 -6.95
N GLN A 122 -5.17 -8.83 -7.54
CA GLN A 122 -4.26 -9.17 -8.64
C GLN A 122 -4.53 -8.34 -9.89
N GLU A 123 -5.79 -8.12 -10.25
CA GLU A 123 -6.18 -7.26 -11.38
C GLU A 123 -5.65 -5.84 -11.20
N VAL A 124 -5.91 -5.24 -10.04
CA VAL A 124 -5.39 -3.91 -9.69
C VAL A 124 -3.85 -3.88 -9.69
N ALA A 125 -3.21 -4.94 -9.16
CA ALA A 125 -1.75 -5.04 -9.18
C ALA A 125 -1.19 -5.05 -10.63
N LYS A 126 -1.82 -5.76 -11.55
CA LYS A 126 -1.43 -5.77 -12.97
C LYS A 126 -1.56 -4.40 -13.64
N GLU A 127 -2.57 -3.63 -13.26
CA GLU A 127 -2.77 -2.29 -13.78
C GLU A 127 -1.72 -1.30 -13.23
N ILE A 128 -1.54 -1.28 -11.90
CA ILE A 128 -0.70 -0.27 -11.22
C ILE A 128 0.80 -0.58 -11.33
N PHE A 129 1.18 -1.86 -11.28
CA PHE A 129 2.59 -2.27 -11.19
C PHE A 129 3.23 -2.61 -12.54
N ASP A 130 2.57 -2.32 -13.66
CA ASP A 130 3.18 -2.48 -14.98
C ASP A 130 4.49 -1.65 -15.03
N ALA A 131 5.57 -2.33 -15.41
CA ALA A 131 6.89 -1.73 -15.47
C ALA A 131 6.97 -0.51 -16.40
N LYS A 132 6.10 -0.44 -17.41
CA LYS A 132 6.03 0.70 -18.35
C LYS A 132 5.49 1.98 -17.72
N GLY A 133 4.67 1.85 -16.67
CA GLY A 133 4.10 2.98 -15.93
C GLY A 133 4.94 3.43 -14.73
N LEU A 134 5.99 2.68 -14.36
CA LEU A 134 6.79 2.98 -13.18
C LEU A 134 7.98 3.88 -13.53
N ASN A 135 8.13 4.94 -12.76
CA ASN A 135 9.30 5.82 -12.80
C ASN A 135 10.15 5.61 -11.55
N THR A 136 11.47 5.71 -11.71
CA THR A 136 12.43 5.59 -10.60
C THR A 136 13.18 6.90 -10.44
N LEU A 137 13.16 7.44 -9.21
CA LEU A 137 13.91 8.62 -8.82
C LEU A 137 14.93 8.25 -7.75
N ILE A 138 16.21 8.58 -7.98
CA ILE A 138 17.31 8.27 -7.07
C ILE A 138 17.95 9.57 -6.61
N PHE A 139 17.97 9.79 -5.29
CA PHE A 139 18.72 10.85 -4.67
C PHE A 139 20.06 10.29 -4.15
N LYS A 140 21.15 10.96 -4.47
CA LYS A 140 22.53 10.60 -4.04
C LYS A 140 23.09 11.70 -3.17
#